data_80d61832df97e9a1a3c2e7b605104d5a
#
_entry.id   80d61832df97e9a1a3c2e7b605104d5a
#
_cell.length_a   1.000
_cell.length_b   1.000
_cell.length_c   1.000
_cell.angle_alpha   90.00
_cell.angle_beta   90.00
_cell.angle_gamma   90.00
#
_symmetry.space_group_name_H-M   'P 1'
#
loop_
_entity.id
_entity.type
_entity.pdbx_description
1 polymer ?
#
loop_
_entity_poly.entity_id
_entity_poly.type
_entity_poly.pdbx_seq_one_letter_code
_entity_poly.pdbx_strand_id
1 'polypeptide(L)'
;MNRDGWIEAVTRSRAALPEAQPPDDGAAEGGCGVIGFASTVPVAGRHLLQALEQMRNRGNGKGGGIAAVGLDPAQFGVDIELLEQDYLLAVAYLDERARAEVESLIRGTYEVDHTHEFPVSDDWERIEGLEVRPPDVAVYFVRPR
;
A
#
# COMPACT_ATOMS: atom_id res chain seq x y z
N MET A 1 -16.49 -6.67 -24.23
CA MET A 1 -17.05 -5.33 -23.91
C MET A 1 -16.29 -4.34 -24.77
N ASN A 2 -16.98 -3.57 -25.61
CA ASN A 2 -16.30 -2.60 -26.48
C ASN A 2 -15.95 -1.32 -25.70
N ARG A 3 -15.09 -0.47 -26.27
CA ARG A 3 -14.59 0.76 -25.64
C ARG A 3 -15.71 1.70 -25.18
N ASP A 4 -16.77 1.81 -26.00
CA ASP A 4 -17.89 2.72 -25.72
C ASP A 4 -18.73 2.23 -24.53
N GLY A 5 -18.95 0.94 -24.40
CA GLY A 5 -19.66 0.34 -23.26
C GLY A 5 -18.91 0.50 -21.93
N TRP A 6 -17.57 0.51 -21.97
CA TRP A 6 -16.77 0.78 -20.78
C TRP A 6 -16.85 2.25 -20.34
N ILE A 7 -16.75 3.19 -21.28
CA ILE A 7 -16.90 4.64 -21.02
C ILE A 7 -18.28 4.94 -20.43
N GLU A 8 -19.32 4.37 -21.01
CA GLU A 8 -20.69 4.55 -20.52
C GLU A 8 -20.88 4.00 -19.09
N ALA A 9 -20.30 2.82 -18.79
CA ALA A 9 -20.36 2.23 -17.45
C ALA A 9 -19.64 3.09 -16.41
N VAL A 10 -18.45 3.63 -16.73
CA VAL A 10 -17.70 4.54 -15.85
C VAL A 10 -18.44 5.86 -15.64
N THR A 11 -19.02 6.43 -16.71
CA THR A 11 -19.78 7.69 -16.60
C THR A 11 -21.03 7.50 -15.73
N ARG A 12 -21.73 6.39 -15.90
CA ARG A 12 -22.91 6.05 -15.10
C ARG A 12 -22.57 5.82 -13.62
N SER A 13 -21.45 5.15 -13.33
CA SER A 13 -20.99 4.94 -11.95
C SER A 13 -20.63 6.26 -11.26
N ARG A 14 -20.06 7.21 -12.00
CA ARG A 14 -19.76 8.55 -11.47
C ARG A 14 -21.01 9.39 -11.21
N ALA A 15 -22.01 9.30 -12.07
CA ALA A 15 -23.28 9.99 -11.88
C ALA A 15 -24.10 9.48 -10.67
N ALA A 16 -23.80 8.24 -10.22
CA ALA A 16 -24.42 7.64 -9.03
C ALA A 16 -23.68 7.99 -7.72
N LEU A 17 -22.51 8.67 -7.78
CA LEU A 17 -21.83 9.13 -6.58
C LEU A 17 -22.57 10.36 -6.00
N PRO A 18 -22.72 10.43 -4.66
CA PRO A 18 -23.26 11.62 -4.03
C PRO A 18 -22.38 12.82 -4.38
N GLU A 19 -23.02 13.95 -4.64
CA GLU A 19 -22.34 15.21 -4.89
C GLU A 19 -21.41 15.52 -3.69
N ALA A 20 -20.11 15.68 -3.96
CA ALA A 20 -19.16 15.97 -2.91
C ALA A 20 -19.56 17.32 -2.29
N GLN A 21 -19.89 17.33 -1.00
CA GLN A 21 -20.06 18.58 -0.28
C GLN A 21 -18.74 19.34 -0.30
N PRO A 22 -18.75 20.65 -0.59
CA PRO A 22 -17.54 21.45 -0.48
C PRO A 22 -17.00 21.32 0.94
N PRO A 23 -15.68 21.18 1.11
CA PRO A 23 -15.06 21.11 2.44
C PRO A 23 -15.44 22.36 3.24
N ASP A 24 -15.78 22.15 4.52
CA ASP A 24 -16.01 23.23 5.47
C ASP A 24 -14.75 24.11 5.49
N ASP A 25 -14.89 25.42 5.35
CA ASP A 25 -13.80 26.40 5.19
C ASP A 25 -12.73 26.41 6.33
N GLY A 26 -12.92 25.60 7.36
CA GLY A 26 -12.01 25.44 8.47
C GLY A 26 -10.98 24.30 8.35
N ALA A 27 -11.04 23.44 7.33
CA ALA A 27 -10.26 22.21 7.25
C ALA A 27 -9.32 22.12 6.02
N ALA A 28 -8.95 23.22 5.42
CA ALA A 28 -8.19 23.27 4.16
C ALA A 28 -6.68 23.02 4.30
N GLU A 29 -6.27 21.95 4.96
CA GLU A 29 -4.87 21.53 4.98
C GLU A 29 -4.63 20.11 4.40
N GLY A 30 -5.46 19.64 3.53
CA GLY A 30 -5.36 18.31 2.97
C GLY A 30 -5.14 18.27 1.47
N GLY A 31 -3.94 18.52 1.00
CA GLY A 31 -3.54 18.19 -0.37
C GLY A 31 -2.99 16.76 -0.41
N CYS A 32 -3.58 15.88 -1.23
CA CYS A 32 -3.00 14.58 -1.56
C CYS A 32 -2.72 14.50 -3.05
N GLY A 33 -1.49 14.12 -3.41
CA GLY A 33 -1.13 13.76 -4.79
C GLY A 33 -1.26 12.25 -4.96
N VAL A 34 -1.98 11.81 -5.99
CA VAL A 34 -2.10 10.39 -6.34
C VAL A 34 -1.61 10.17 -7.76
N ILE A 35 -0.77 9.16 -7.93
CA ILE A 35 -0.36 8.66 -9.25
C ILE A 35 -0.83 7.21 -9.36
N GLY A 36 -1.44 6.88 -10.50
CA GLY A 36 -1.77 5.53 -10.91
C GLY A 36 -0.88 5.09 -12.08
N PHE A 37 -0.41 3.86 -12.01
CA PHE A 37 0.36 3.21 -13.07
C PHE A 37 -0.22 1.82 -13.34
N ALA A 38 -0.36 1.47 -14.61
CA ALA A 38 -0.75 0.13 -15.04
C ALA A 38 0.17 -0.32 -16.19
N SER A 39 0.60 -1.58 -16.14
CA SER A 39 1.46 -2.18 -17.16
C SER A 39 1.01 -3.61 -17.46
N THR A 40 1.18 -4.03 -18.71
CA THR A 40 0.96 -5.40 -19.16
C THR A 40 2.21 -6.30 -19.01
N VAL A 41 3.31 -5.69 -18.56
CA VAL A 41 4.58 -6.39 -18.29
C VAL A 41 5.06 -6.01 -16.90
N PRO A 42 5.80 -6.90 -16.21
CA PRO A 42 6.38 -6.58 -14.91
C PRO A 42 7.26 -5.32 -14.96
N VAL A 43 7.11 -4.44 -13.99
CA VAL A 43 7.84 -3.18 -13.89
C VAL A 43 8.43 -3.04 -12.50
N ALA A 44 9.70 -2.64 -12.41
CA ALA A 44 10.34 -2.45 -11.12
C ALA A 44 9.68 -1.30 -10.33
N GLY A 45 9.39 -1.52 -9.05
CA GLY A 45 8.71 -0.57 -8.16
C GLY A 45 9.40 0.80 -8.03
N ARG A 46 10.72 0.87 -8.30
CA ARG A 46 11.47 2.15 -8.32
C ARG A 46 10.89 3.19 -9.28
N HIS A 47 10.22 2.77 -10.36
CA HIS A 47 9.58 3.71 -11.30
C HIS A 47 8.35 4.40 -10.68
N LEU A 48 7.65 3.72 -9.76
CA LEU A 48 6.59 4.34 -8.97
C LEU A 48 7.14 5.36 -7.98
N LEU A 49 8.28 5.08 -7.35
CA LEU A 49 8.94 6.03 -6.45
C LEU A 49 9.35 7.30 -7.18
N GLN A 50 9.94 7.19 -8.38
CA GLN A 50 10.30 8.35 -9.21
C GLN A 50 9.07 9.19 -9.60
N ALA A 51 7.95 8.54 -9.88
CA ALA A 51 6.71 9.23 -10.20
C ALA A 51 6.10 9.92 -8.96
N LEU A 52 6.17 9.27 -7.79
CA LEU A 52 5.71 9.85 -6.51
C LEU A 52 6.49 11.10 -6.11
N GLU A 53 7.76 11.20 -6.45
CA GLU A 53 8.56 12.38 -6.18
C GLU A 53 7.95 13.64 -6.82
N GLN A 54 7.34 13.52 -8.01
CA GLN A 54 6.63 14.60 -8.66
C GLN A 54 5.37 15.06 -7.89
N MET A 55 4.85 14.21 -7.02
CA MET A 55 3.68 14.52 -6.17
C MET A 55 4.06 15.13 -4.83
N ARG A 56 5.35 15.21 -4.49
CA ARG A 56 5.86 15.75 -3.22
C ARG A 56 5.27 17.13 -2.89
N ASN A 57 5.18 18.01 -3.87
CA ASN A 57 4.66 19.37 -3.69
C ASN A 57 3.13 19.45 -3.60
N ARG A 58 2.42 18.33 -3.78
CA ARG A 58 0.96 18.24 -3.65
C ARG A 58 0.51 17.57 -2.36
N GLY A 59 1.44 17.03 -1.60
CA GLY A 59 1.17 16.42 -0.30
C GLY A 59 1.26 17.43 0.84
N ASN A 60 0.69 17.06 1.99
CA ASN A 60 0.78 17.85 3.21
C ASN A 60 2.04 17.58 4.05
N GLY A 61 2.99 16.80 3.52
CA GLY A 61 4.23 16.43 4.19
C GLY A 61 4.10 15.42 5.34
N LYS A 62 2.89 14.91 5.60
CA LYS A 62 2.62 14.00 6.74
C LYS A 62 2.83 12.52 6.43
N GLY A 63 3.09 12.17 5.19
CA GLY A 63 3.39 10.81 4.81
C GLY A 63 3.06 10.50 3.36
N GLY A 64 3.40 9.29 2.94
CA GLY A 64 3.12 8.76 1.62
C GLY A 64 3.04 7.24 1.67
N GLY A 65 2.55 6.63 0.61
CA GLY A 65 2.45 5.19 0.52
C GLY A 65 2.32 4.71 -0.91
N ILE A 66 2.55 3.42 -1.10
CA ILE A 66 2.39 2.72 -2.36
C ILE A 66 1.43 1.55 -2.13
N ALA A 67 0.48 1.40 -3.03
CA ALA A 67 -0.30 0.17 -3.17
C ALA A 67 0.04 -0.48 -4.51
N ALA A 68 0.28 -1.76 -4.51
CA ALA A 68 0.64 -2.50 -5.71
C ALA A 68 -0.10 -3.84 -5.78
N VAL A 69 -0.34 -4.31 -6.99
CA VAL A 69 -0.88 -5.64 -7.29
C VAL A 69 0.01 -6.30 -8.35
N GLY A 70 -0.09 -7.61 -8.50
CA GLY A 70 0.75 -8.35 -9.43
C GLY A 70 2.21 -8.41 -9.01
N LEU A 71 2.44 -8.60 -7.71
CA LEU A 71 3.76 -8.68 -7.10
C LEU A 71 4.48 -9.95 -7.57
N ASP A 72 5.81 -9.91 -7.57
CA ASP A 72 6.65 -11.07 -7.87
C ASP A 72 6.78 -11.96 -6.61
N PRO A 73 6.31 -13.22 -6.65
CA PRO A 73 6.36 -14.12 -5.50
C PRO A 73 7.79 -14.39 -5.01
N ALA A 74 8.77 -14.33 -5.91
CA ALA A 74 10.18 -14.54 -5.55
C ALA A 74 10.70 -13.47 -4.56
N GLN A 75 10.10 -12.27 -4.54
CA GLN A 75 10.46 -11.23 -3.57
C GLN A 75 10.09 -11.59 -2.13
N PHE A 76 9.10 -12.46 -1.96
CA PHE A 76 8.63 -12.93 -0.66
C PHE A 76 9.13 -14.32 -0.30
N GLY A 77 9.82 -15.00 -1.24
CA GLY A 77 10.27 -16.37 -1.07
C GLY A 77 9.13 -17.39 -1.06
N VAL A 78 8.04 -17.10 -1.76
CA VAL A 78 6.85 -17.95 -1.89
C VAL A 78 6.66 -18.38 -3.35
N ASP A 79 5.75 -19.32 -3.58
CA ASP A 79 5.27 -19.66 -4.92
C ASP A 79 4.11 -18.75 -5.35
N ILE A 80 3.76 -18.84 -6.64
CA ILE A 80 2.69 -18.01 -7.21
C ILE A 80 1.32 -18.40 -6.65
N GLU A 81 1.10 -19.68 -6.37
CA GLU A 81 -0.14 -20.22 -5.84
C GLU A 81 -0.46 -19.60 -4.48
N LEU A 82 0.53 -19.48 -3.60
CA LEU A 82 0.36 -18.85 -2.29
C LEU A 82 0.05 -17.36 -2.42
N LEU A 83 0.78 -16.66 -3.31
CA LEU A 83 0.55 -15.23 -3.54
C LEU A 83 -0.85 -14.93 -4.12
N GLU A 84 -1.41 -15.85 -4.92
CA GLU A 84 -2.74 -15.69 -5.51
C GLU A 84 -3.89 -16.08 -4.59
N GLN A 85 -3.66 -17.00 -3.66
CA GLN A 85 -4.69 -17.55 -2.77
C GLN A 85 -4.84 -16.76 -1.48
N ASP A 86 -3.75 -16.18 -0.99
CA ASP A 86 -3.70 -15.53 0.31
C ASP A 86 -3.91 -14.01 0.21
N TYR A 87 -4.44 -13.45 1.28
CA TYR A 87 -4.41 -12.00 1.50
C TYR A 87 -3.08 -11.59 2.12
N LEU A 88 -2.52 -10.49 1.66
CA LEU A 88 -1.31 -9.90 2.23
C LEU A 88 -1.68 -8.87 3.28
N LEU A 89 -1.44 -9.18 4.54
CA LEU A 89 -1.62 -8.29 5.67
C LEU A 89 -0.27 -7.69 6.06
N ALA A 90 -0.02 -6.44 5.67
CA ALA A 90 1.19 -5.72 6.04
C ALA A 90 1.00 -5.00 7.38
N VAL A 91 1.92 -5.24 8.31
CA VAL A 91 1.92 -4.64 9.65
C VAL A 91 3.23 -3.88 9.86
N ALA A 92 3.12 -2.59 10.17
CA ALA A 92 4.24 -1.76 10.58
C ALA A 92 4.30 -1.72 12.12
N TYR A 93 5.38 -2.23 12.70
CA TYR A 93 5.58 -2.29 14.16
C TYR A 93 6.19 -0.99 14.65
N LEU A 94 5.35 -0.09 15.18
CA LEU A 94 5.80 1.16 15.79
C LEU A 94 6.45 0.93 17.17
N ASP A 95 6.07 -0.15 17.83
CA ASP A 95 6.63 -0.64 19.09
C ASP A 95 6.83 -2.15 19.00
N GLU A 96 8.09 -2.59 18.98
CA GLU A 96 8.43 -4.00 18.88
C GLU A 96 7.87 -4.84 20.05
N ARG A 97 7.63 -4.23 21.19
CA ARG A 97 7.04 -4.90 22.35
C ARG A 97 5.60 -5.35 22.11
N ALA A 98 4.90 -4.68 21.18
CA ALA A 98 3.53 -5.05 20.80
C ALA A 98 3.48 -6.24 19.82
N ARG A 99 4.59 -6.63 19.21
CA ARG A 99 4.65 -7.67 18.16
C ARG A 99 3.96 -8.96 18.58
N ALA A 100 4.31 -9.48 19.74
CA ALA A 100 3.77 -10.76 20.24
C ALA A 100 2.24 -10.72 20.40
N GLU A 101 1.69 -9.60 20.87
CA GLU A 101 0.24 -9.42 21.03
C GLU A 101 -0.46 -9.33 19.67
N VAL A 102 0.11 -8.54 18.75
CA VAL A 102 -0.41 -8.38 17.37
C VAL A 102 -0.39 -9.73 16.64
N GLU A 103 0.71 -10.47 16.70
CA GLU A 103 0.82 -11.78 16.07
C GLU A 103 -0.17 -12.80 16.66
N SER A 104 -0.37 -12.75 17.97
CA SER A 104 -1.38 -13.60 18.64
C SER A 104 -2.79 -13.30 18.12
N LEU A 105 -3.11 -12.02 17.92
CA LEU A 105 -4.39 -11.58 17.37
C LEU A 105 -4.56 -12.04 15.91
N ILE A 106 -3.54 -11.87 15.09
CA ILE A 106 -3.54 -12.31 13.69
C ILE A 106 -3.78 -13.82 13.62
N ARG A 107 -2.99 -14.62 14.36
CA ARG A 107 -3.11 -16.08 14.38
C ARG A 107 -4.42 -16.56 15.01
N GLY A 108 -5.02 -15.77 15.89
CA GLY A 108 -6.35 -16.04 16.43
C GLY A 108 -7.49 -15.85 15.44
N THR A 109 -7.29 -14.97 14.47
CA THR A 109 -8.32 -14.57 13.48
C THR A 109 -8.14 -15.28 12.14
N TYR A 110 -6.91 -15.49 11.71
CA TYR A 110 -6.54 -16.01 10.39
C TYR A 110 -5.68 -17.27 10.49
N GLU A 111 -5.69 -18.06 9.44
CA GLU A 111 -4.60 -18.99 9.13
C GLU A 111 -3.45 -18.20 8.51
N VAL A 112 -2.24 -18.39 9.05
CA VAL A 112 -1.02 -17.72 8.54
C VAL A 112 -0.17 -18.78 7.87
N ASP A 113 -0.05 -18.70 6.54
CA ASP A 113 0.69 -19.68 5.74
C ASP A 113 2.15 -19.30 5.56
N HIS A 114 2.45 -17.99 5.50
CA HIS A 114 3.81 -17.48 5.41
C HIS A 114 3.93 -16.11 6.08
N THR A 115 5.14 -15.77 6.50
CA THR A 115 5.48 -14.45 7.01
C THR A 115 6.78 -13.98 6.35
N HIS A 116 6.78 -12.75 5.82
CA HIS A 116 7.96 -12.12 5.26
C HIS A 116 8.27 -10.83 6.01
N GLU A 117 9.53 -10.67 6.42
CA GLU A 117 10.02 -9.52 7.16
C GLU A 117 10.71 -8.52 6.22
N PHE A 118 10.39 -7.25 6.39
CA PHE A 118 11.11 -6.14 5.76
C PHE A 118 11.83 -5.35 6.86
N PRO A 119 13.07 -5.75 7.21
CA PRO A 119 13.84 -5.02 8.19
C PRO A 119 14.21 -3.63 7.67
N VAL A 120 14.28 -2.67 8.57
CA VAL A 120 14.79 -1.34 8.24
C VAL A 120 16.27 -1.44 7.92
N SER A 121 16.71 -0.74 6.87
CA SER A 121 18.13 -0.65 6.53
C SER A 121 18.92 -0.02 7.67
N ASP A 122 20.09 -0.56 7.97
CA ASP A 122 21.01 0.02 8.96
C ASP A 122 21.47 1.43 8.58
N ASP A 123 21.41 1.77 7.29
CA ASP A 123 21.78 3.07 6.74
C ASP A 123 20.60 4.07 6.67
N TRP A 124 19.50 3.82 7.35
CA TRP A 124 18.31 4.69 7.27
C TRP A 124 18.60 6.16 7.61
N GLU A 125 19.55 6.45 8.50
CA GLU A 125 19.97 7.80 8.88
C GLU A 125 20.63 8.59 7.72
N ARG A 126 21.08 7.89 6.67
CA ARG A 126 21.69 8.50 5.47
C ARG A 126 20.67 8.88 4.42
N ILE A 127 19.39 8.52 4.62
CA ILE A 127 18.32 8.85 3.70
C ILE A 127 17.91 10.30 3.94
N GLU A 128 18.17 11.15 2.94
CA GLU A 128 17.85 12.57 3.02
C GLU A 128 16.35 12.81 3.28
N GLY A 129 16.04 13.58 4.30
CA GLY A 129 14.68 13.93 4.68
C GLY A 129 13.99 12.89 5.58
N LEU A 130 14.69 11.82 5.97
CA LEU A 130 14.19 10.84 6.93
C LEU A 130 14.71 11.19 8.35
N GLU A 131 13.88 11.80 9.16
CA GLU A 131 14.24 12.30 10.49
C GLU A 131 14.06 11.27 11.61
N VAL A 132 13.28 10.22 11.36
CA VAL A 132 12.92 9.21 12.35
C VAL A 132 13.14 7.81 11.73
N ARG A 133 13.62 6.88 12.56
CA ARG A 133 13.74 5.49 12.13
C ARG A 133 12.38 4.95 11.65
N PRO A 134 12.28 4.42 10.42
CA PRO A 134 11.07 3.75 9.97
C PRO A 134 10.74 2.54 10.85
N PRO A 135 9.47 2.16 10.96
CA PRO A 135 9.10 0.92 11.64
C PRO A 135 9.56 -0.30 10.84
N ASP A 136 9.83 -1.39 11.54
CA ASP A 136 9.99 -2.70 10.91
C ASP A 136 8.61 -3.15 10.38
N VAL A 137 8.59 -3.73 9.19
CA VAL A 137 7.35 -4.17 8.54
C VAL A 137 7.39 -5.68 8.34
N ALA A 138 6.32 -6.36 8.77
CA ALA A 138 6.09 -7.76 8.44
C ALA A 138 4.85 -7.89 7.54
N VAL A 139 4.93 -8.77 6.56
CA VAL A 139 3.80 -9.15 5.71
C VAL A 139 3.42 -10.58 6.03
N TYR A 140 2.18 -10.76 6.44
CA TYR A 140 1.58 -12.06 6.73
C TYR A 140 0.70 -12.47 5.56
N PHE A 141 0.95 -13.65 5.03
CA PHE A 141 0.10 -14.30 4.03
C PHE A 141 -0.97 -15.04 4.81
N VAL A 142 -2.22 -14.61 4.64
CA VAL A 142 -3.30 -15.05 5.52
C VAL A 142 -4.53 -15.49 4.75
N ARG A 143 -5.22 -16.50 5.30
CA ARG A 143 -6.55 -16.94 4.85
C ARG A 143 -7.57 -16.79 5.97
N PRO A 144 -8.83 -16.43 5.67
CA PRO A 144 -9.93 -16.51 6.63
C PRO A 144 -10.07 -17.94 7.16
N ARG A 145 -10.35 -18.08 8.43
CA ARG A 145 -10.69 -19.37 9.05
C ARG A 145 -12.12 -19.77 8.75
#